data_1c1fb94be5ad0b61214170279c9b6119
#
_entry.id   1c1fb94be5ad0b61214170279c9b6119
#
_cell.length_a   1.000
_cell.length_b   1.000
_cell.length_c   1.000
_cell.angle_alpha   90.00
_cell.angle_beta   90.00
_cell.angle_gamma   90.00
#
_symmetry.space_group_name_H-M   'P 1'
#
loop_
_entity.id
_entity.type
_entity.pdbx_description
1 polymer ?
#
loop_
_entity_poly.entity_id
_entity_poly.type
_entity_poly.pdbx_seq_one_letter_code
_entity_poly.pdbx_strand_id
1 'polypeptide(L)'
;MNIRALFAILGGSFFVYVGVLHFTDTEWFEPIVPPFLGSAEFWVIASGVVEILVGVMLIIPSIRWMGGFASATLLICLYPANLYMWVNSVELGDGASLSQTGNLVRLVLQLGGIWISLWIAEYEIGKVQKNSH
;
A
#
# COMPACT_ATOMS: atom_id res chain seq x y z
N MET A 1 -13.99 3.51 -19.70
CA MET A 1 -13.38 3.05 -18.43
C MET A 1 -14.27 3.49 -17.27
N ASN A 2 -14.61 2.57 -16.37
CA ASN A 2 -15.39 2.95 -15.20
C ASN A 2 -14.50 3.57 -14.11
N ILE A 3 -15.13 4.23 -13.14
CA ILE A 3 -14.40 4.94 -12.08
C ILE A 3 -13.57 3.99 -11.19
N ARG A 4 -14.06 2.78 -10.96
CA ARG A 4 -13.32 1.76 -10.16
C ARG A 4 -12.05 1.31 -10.87
N ALA A 5 -12.12 1.12 -12.19
CA ALA A 5 -10.94 0.82 -13.00
C ALA A 5 -9.93 1.97 -12.97
N LEU A 6 -10.41 3.21 -13.03
CA LEU A 6 -9.54 4.39 -12.93
C LEU A 6 -8.80 4.41 -11.59
N PHE A 7 -9.51 4.24 -10.47
CA PHE A 7 -8.88 4.17 -9.15
C PHE A 7 -7.91 3.01 -9.02
N ALA A 8 -8.23 1.85 -9.61
CA ALA A 8 -7.35 0.68 -9.59
C ALA A 8 -6.05 0.95 -10.34
N ILE A 9 -6.12 1.58 -11.50
CA ILE A 9 -4.94 1.91 -12.31
C ILE A 9 -4.10 2.97 -11.61
N LEU A 10 -4.70 4.02 -11.07
CA LEU A 10 -4.00 5.07 -10.36
C LEU A 10 -3.36 4.52 -9.07
N GLY A 11 -4.10 3.77 -8.28
CA GLY A 11 -3.60 3.16 -7.05
C GLY A 11 -2.53 2.12 -7.33
N GLY A 12 -2.71 1.29 -8.35
CA GLY A 12 -1.74 0.30 -8.77
C GLY A 12 -0.43 0.93 -9.24
N SER A 13 -0.53 1.99 -10.03
CA SER A 13 0.64 2.75 -10.49
C SER A 13 1.39 3.39 -9.31
N PHE A 14 0.66 3.92 -8.34
CA PHE A 14 1.23 4.46 -7.11
C PHE A 14 1.98 3.38 -6.30
N PHE A 15 1.39 2.19 -6.12
CA PHE A 15 2.03 1.08 -5.44
C PHE A 15 3.32 0.64 -6.16
N VAL A 16 3.30 0.54 -7.48
CA VAL A 16 4.50 0.20 -8.25
C VAL A 16 5.58 1.26 -8.06
N TYR A 17 5.22 2.53 -8.14
CA TYR A 17 6.17 3.63 -7.96
C TYR A 17 6.82 3.60 -6.57
N VAL A 18 6.01 3.52 -5.51
CA VAL A 18 6.51 3.47 -4.14
C VAL A 18 7.31 2.20 -3.90
N GLY A 19 6.86 1.06 -4.43
CA GLY A 19 7.59 -0.19 -4.32
C GLY A 19 8.97 -0.12 -4.96
N VAL A 20 9.10 0.53 -6.11
CA VAL A 20 10.41 0.78 -6.74
C VAL A 20 11.29 1.66 -5.86
N LEU A 21 10.72 2.69 -5.23
CA LEU A 21 11.48 3.54 -4.29
C LEU A 21 12.04 2.76 -3.11
N HIS A 22 11.40 1.69 -2.67
CA HIS A 22 11.93 0.82 -1.61
C HIS A 22 13.26 0.18 -2.01
N PHE A 23 13.52 -0.01 -3.29
CA PHE A 23 14.79 -0.53 -3.80
C PHE A 23 15.82 0.56 -4.08
N THR A 24 15.39 1.71 -4.59
CA THR A 24 16.28 2.81 -4.96
C THR A 24 16.66 3.69 -3.77
N ASP A 25 15.75 3.83 -2.80
CA ASP A 25 15.91 4.70 -1.64
C ASP A 25 15.64 3.92 -0.34
N THR A 26 16.14 2.70 -0.24
CA THR A 26 15.89 1.76 0.87
C THR A 26 16.12 2.40 2.23
N GLU A 27 17.22 3.09 2.42
CA GLU A 27 17.62 3.72 3.69
C GLU A 27 16.63 4.79 4.15
N TRP A 28 15.93 5.43 3.22
CA TRP A 28 14.94 6.45 3.55
C TRP A 28 13.74 5.85 4.29
N PHE A 29 13.38 4.59 3.98
CA PHE A 29 12.25 3.89 4.59
C PHE A 29 12.62 3.11 5.86
N GLU A 30 13.88 2.75 6.05
CA GLU A 30 14.31 1.89 7.16
C GLU A 30 13.89 2.37 8.55
N PRO A 31 13.90 3.69 8.86
CA PRO A 31 13.49 4.17 10.19
C PRO A 31 12.05 3.85 10.57
N ILE A 32 11.18 3.58 9.58
CA ILE A 32 9.76 3.26 9.81
C ILE A 32 9.60 1.84 10.36
N VAL A 33 10.57 0.95 10.13
CA VAL A 33 10.52 -0.43 10.60
C VAL A 33 10.80 -0.47 12.11
N PRO A 34 9.87 -1.02 12.94
CA PRO A 34 10.12 -1.14 14.37
C PRO A 34 11.35 -2.01 14.66
N PRO A 35 12.21 -1.62 15.62
CA PRO A 35 13.46 -2.33 15.89
C PRO A 35 13.28 -3.82 16.27
N PHE A 36 12.16 -4.17 16.89
CA PHE A 36 11.90 -5.56 17.31
C PHE A 36 11.69 -6.52 16.14
N LEU A 37 11.50 -6.02 14.92
CA LEU A 37 11.33 -6.85 13.72
C LEU A 37 12.66 -7.32 13.11
N GLY A 38 13.79 -6.86 13.62
CA GLY A 38 15.12 -7.23 13.14
C GLY A 38 15.61 -6.36 11.98
N SER A 39 16.03 -6.96 10.87
CA SER A 39 16.62 -6.23 9.75
C SER A 39 15.61 -5.31 9.07
N ALA A 40 15.81 -3.99 9.20
CA ALA A 40 14.99 -2.98 8.53
C ALA A 40 15.10 -3.09 7.00
N GLU A 41 16.31 -3.29 6.49
CA GLU A 41 16.54 -3.48 5.04
C GLU A 41 15.70 -4.63 4.47
N PHE A 42 15.69 -5.78 5.14
CA PHE A 42 14.89 -6.93 4.71
C PHE A 42 13.41 -6.56 4.59
N TRP A 43 12.84 -5.89 5.60
CA TRP A 43 11.42 -5.55 5.60
C TRP A 43 11.07 -4.52 4.55
N VAL A 44 11.94 -3.53 4.32
CA VAL A 44 11.74 -2.52 3.26
C VAL A 44 11.75 -3.19 1.90
N ILE A 45 12.72 -4.04 1.61
CA ILE A 45 12.82 -4.75 0.33
C ILE A 45 11.63 -5.71 0.14
N ALA A 46 11.29 -6.49 1.17
CA ALA A 46 10.16 -7.43 1.11
C ALA A 46 8.84 -6.71 0.85
N SER A 47 8.58 -5.62 1.56
CA SER A 47 7.36 -4.83 1.34
C SER A 47 7.34 -4.19 -0.05
N GLY A 48 8.49 -3.75 -0.54
CA GLY A 48 8.62 -3.21 -1.89
C GLY A 48 8.24 -4.22 -2.98
N VAL A 49 8.69 -5.47 -2.84
CA VAL A 49 8.31 -6.57 -3.75
C VAL A 49 6.79 -6.77 -3.72
N VAL A 50 6.20 -6.86 -2.54
CA VAL A 50 4.75 -7.05 -2.39
C VAL A 50 3.98 -5.88 -2.97
N GLU A 51 4.42 -4.65 -2.75
CA GLU A 51 3.77 -3.46 -3.30
C GLU A 51 3.78 -3.44 -4.82
N ILE A 52 4.90 -3.82 -5.45
CA ILE A 52 4.97 -3.91 -6.91
C ILE A 52 4.00 -4.98 -7.44
N LEU A 53 3.99 -6.16 -6.83
CA LEU A 53 3.09 -7.24 -7.22
C LEU A 53 1.62 -6.84 -7.08
N VAL A 54 1.25 -6.25 -5.96
CA VAL A 54 -0.10 -5.77 -5.71
C VAL A 54 -0.48 -4.69 -6.72
N GLY A 55 0.42 -3.75 -7.00
CA GLY A 55 0.20 -2.69 -7.96
C GLY A 55 -0.06 -3.22 -9.37
N VAL A 56 0.73 -4.19 -9.80
CA VAL A 56 0.54 -4.86 -11.11
C VAL A 56 -0.81 -5.59 -11.15
N MET A 57 -1.19 -6.29 -10.09
CA MET A 57 -2.48 -6.98 -10.01
C MET A 57 -3.66 -6.01 -10.14
N LEU A 58 -3.56 -4.82 -9.55
CA LEU A 58 -4.60 -3.79 -9.69
C LEU A 58 -4.71 -3.25 -11.12
N ILE A 59 -3.60 -3.15 -11.83
CA ILE A 59 -3.57 -2.62 -13.19
C ILE A 59 -4.15 -3.63 -14.19
N ILE A 60 -3.88 -4.92 -14.01
CA ILE A 60 -4.33 -5.98 -14.93
C ILE A 60 -5.80 -6.32 -14.68
N PRO A 61 -6.71 -6.09 -15.65
CA PRO A 61 -8.15 -6.29 -15.44
C PRO A 61 -8.55 -7.70 -15.00
N SER A 62 -7.91 -8.74 -15.53
CA SER A 62 -8.29 -10.14 -15.25
C SER A 62 -8.03 -10.59 -13.82
N ILE A 63 -7.06 -9.98 -13.13
CA ILE A 63 -6.69 -10.32 -11.75
C ILE A 63 -6.91 -9.15 -10.78
N ARG A 64 -7.58 -8.11 -11.21
CA ARG A 64 -7.82 -6.88 -10.41
C ARG A 64 -8.56 -7.15 -9.11
N TRP A 65 -9.49 -8.10 -9.11
CA TRP A 65 -10.19 -8.47 -7.89
C TRP A 65 -9.25 -9.01 -6.81
N MET A 66 -8.27 -9.82 -7.22
CA MET A 66 -7.20 -10.28 -6.31
C MET A 66 -6.34 -9.10 -5.84
N GLY A 67 -6.03 -8.18 -6.77
CA GLY A 67 -5.29 -6.95 -6.45
C GLY A 67 -6.01 -6.09 -5.41
N GLY A 68 -7.33 -5.99 -5.49
CA GLY A 68 -8.15 -5.27 -4.50
C GLY A 68 -8.03 -5.86 -3.10
N PHE A 69 -8.18 -7.18 -2.96
CA PHE A 69 -8.00 -7.85 -1.67
C PHE A 69 -6.56 -7.80 -1.18
N ALA A 70 -5.61 -8.02 -2.07
CA ALA A 70 -4.19 -7.98 -1.71
C ALA A 70 -3.76 -6.57 -1.25
N SER A 71 -4.25 -5.52 -1.90
CA SER A 71 -3.94 -4.15 -1.49
C SER A 71 -4.57 -3.79 -0.14
N ALA A 72 -5.80 -4.22 0.13
CA ALA A 72 -6.43 -4.03 1.44
C ALA A 72 -5.62 -4.75 2.53
N THR A 73 -5.22 -6.00 2.29
CA THR A 73 -4.39 -6.78 3.22
C THR A 73 -3.05 -6.09 3.46
N LEU A 74 -2.38 -5.65 2.41
CA LEU A 74 -1.11 -4.94 2.51
C LEU A 74 -1.23 -3.68 3.36
N LEU A 75 -2.25 -2.85 3.10
CA LEU A 75 -2.46 -1.61 3.85
C LEU A 75 -2.76 -1.88 5.32
N ILE A 76 -3.51 -2.94 5.62
CA ILE A 76 -3.76 -3.35 7.01
C ILE A 76 -2.46 -3.81 7.67
N CYS A 77 -1.64 -4.59 6.98
CA CYS A 77 -0.35 -5.05 7.50
C CYS A 77 0.66 -3.92 7.71
N LEU A 78 0.60 -2.87 6.90
CA LEU A 78 1.48 -1.71 7.03
C LEU A 78 0.99 -0.71 8.10
N TYR A 79 -0.24 -0.84 8.57
CA TYR A 79 -0.82 0.07 9.54
C TYR A 79 -0.03 0.15 10.86
N PRO A 80 0.43 -0.98 11.46
CA PRO A 80 1.27 -0.92 12.65
C PRO A 80 2.57 -0.14 12.45
N ALA A 81 3.22 -0.24 11.28
CA ALA A 81 4.44 0.52 11.00
C ALA A 81 4.15 2.02 10.93
N ASN A 82 3.03 2.41 10.32
CA ASN A 82 2.62 3.81 10.25
C ASN A 82 2.23 4.37 11.62
N LEU A 83 1.58 3.56 12.48
CA LEU A 83 1.31 3.95 13.86
C LEU A 83 2.60 4.10 14.67
N TYR A 84 3.54 3.18 14.51
CA TYR A 84 4.86 3.25 15.14
C TYR A 84 5.56 4.56 14.78
N MET A 85 5.55 4.92 13.51
CA MET A 85 6.14 6.16 13.03
C MET A 85 5.53 7.39 13.73
N TRP A 86 4.23 7.42 13.90
CA TRP A 86 3.55 8.54 14.57
C TRP A 86 3.82 8.56 16.06
N VAL A 87 3.58 7.43 16.76
CA VAL A 87 3.72 7.35 18.22
C VAL A 87 5.14 7.66 18.67
N ASN A 88 6.15 7.25 17.92
CA ASN A 88 7.55 7.45 18.26
C ASN A 88 8.18 8.67 17.59
N SER A 89 7.40 9.48 16.88
CA SER A 89 7.90 10.68 16.17
C SER A 89 9.13 10.37 15.31
N VAL A 90 9.07 9.29 14.54
CA VAL A 90 10.20 8.79 13.76
C VAL A 90 10.53 9.73 12.62
N GLU A 91 11.82 10.08 12.48
CA GLU A 91 12.34 10.78 11.32
C GLU A 91 12.70 9.79 10.22
N LEU A 92 12.40 10.15 8.97
CA LEU A 92 12.80 9.38 7.80
C LEU A 92 14.30 9.49 7.53
N GLY A 93 14.83 8.72 6.58
CA GLY A 93 16.26 8.63 6.35
C GLY A 93 16.97 9.95 5.98
N ASP A 94 16.22 10.93 5.49
CA ASP A 94 16.73 12.29 5.20
C ASP A 94 16.46 13.30 6.33
N GLY A 95 15.98 12.84 7.48
CA GLY A 95 15.60 13.67 8.61
C GLY A 95 14.20 14.27 8.50
N ALA A 96 13.45 13.94 7.46
CA ALA A 96 12.08 14.43 7.30
C ALA A 96 11.15 13.83 8.36
N SER A 97 10.28 14.65 8.92
CA SER A 97 9.26 14.23 9.88
C SER A 97 7.92 14.86 9.54
N LEU A 98 6.84 14.17 9.90
CA LEU A 98 5.49 14.67 9.72
C LEU A 98 4.99 15.32 11.02
N SER A 99 4.22 16.40 10.87
CA SER A 99 3.48 17.00 11.99
C SER A 99 2.42 16.04 12.50
N GLN A 100 1.81 16.34 13.66
CA GLN A 100 0.69 15.57 14.19
C GLN A 100 -0.47 15.50 13.17
N THR A 101 -0.78 16.64 12.55
CA THR A 101 -1.81 16.70 11.51
C THR A 101 -1.43 15.86 10.29
N GLY A 102 -0.17 15.92 9.86
CA GLY A 102 0.34 15.12 8.74
C GLY A 102 0.23 13.62 8.99
N ASN A 103 0.57 13.16 10.18
CA ASN A 103 0.42 11.76 10.58
C ASN A 103 -1.04 11.32 10.62
N LEU A 104 -1.93 12.15 11.16
CA LEU A 104 -3.37 11.88 11.20
C LEU A 104 -3.94 11.76 9.79
N VAL A 105 -3.64 12.70 8.91
CA VAL A 105 -4.08 12.67 7.50
C VAL A 105 -3.60 11.40 6.82
N ARG A 106 -2.35 11.02 7.03
CA ARG A 106 -1.77 9.81 6.45
C ARG A 106 -2.53 8.54 6.87
N LEU A 107 -2.88 8.42 8.16
CA LEU A 107 -3.64 7.26 8.66
C LEU A 107 -5.07 7.25 8.15
N VAL A 108 -5.73 8.41 8.05
CA VAL A 108 -7.07 8.53 7.47
C VAL A 108 -7.06 8.16 5.99
N LEU A 109 -6.06 8.62 5.23
CA LEU A 109 -5.92 8.24 3.81
C LEU A 109 -5.66 6.74 3.65
N GLN A 110 -4.94 6.13 4.57
CA GLN A 110 -4.71 4.69 4.56
C GLN A 110 -6.00 3.90 4.79
N LEU A 111 -6.84 4.34 5.73
CA LEU A 111 -8.18 3.74 5.93
C LEU A 111 -9.05 3.90 4.69
N GLY A 112 -9.02 5.07 4.06
CA GLY A 112 -9.69 5.31 2.78
C GLY A 112 -9.19 4.41 1.67
N GLY A 113 -7.87 4.18 1.60
CA GLY A 113 -7.25 3.24 0.67
C GLY A 113 -7.71 1.81 0.87
N ILE A 114 -7.85 1.35 2.11
CA ILE A 114 -8.39 0.03 2.44
C ILE A 114 -9.83 -0.09 1.93
N TRP A 115 -10.66 0.90 2.21
CA TRP A 115 -12.05 0.92 1.75
C TRP A 115 -12.16 0.88 0.23
N ILE A 116 -11.39 1.71 -0.47
CA ILE A 116 -11.36 1.75 -1.94
C ILE A 116 -10.90 0.41 -2.52
N SER A 117 -9.89 -0.22 -1.91
CA SER A 117 -9.37 -1.52 -2.33
C SER A 117 -10.45 -2.61 -2.25
N LEU A 118 -11.22 -2.66 -1.17
CA LEU A 118 -12.31 -3.59 -0.99
C LEU A 118 -13.46 -3.30 -1.96
N TRP A 119 -13.75 -2.03 -2.21
CA TRP A 119 -14.76 -1.61 -3.18
C TRP A 119 -14.41 -2.05 -4.60
N ILE A 120 -13.14 -1.96 -5.00
CA ILE A 120 -12.64 -2.44 -6.29
C ILE A 120 -12.80 -3.97 -6.36
N ALA A 121 -12.38 -4.70 -5.33
CA ALA A 121 -12.44 -6.15 -5.27
C ALA A 121 -13.88 -6.67 -5.38
N GLU A 122 -14.80 -6.08 -4.64
CA GLU A 122 -16.21 -6.47 -4.64
C GLU A 122 -16.84 -6.35 -6.03
N TYR A 123 -16.58 -5.24 -6.71
CA TYR A 123 -17.12 -5.02 -8.05
C TYR A 123 -16.56 -6.01 -9.07
N GLU A 124 -15.27 -6.26 -9.05
CA GLU A 124 -14.62 -7.17 -10.01
C GLU A 124 -15.04 -8.63 -9.78
N ILE A 125 -15.25 -9.05 -8.55
CA ILE A 125 -15.82 -10.38 -8.23
C ILE A 125 -17.21 -10.51 -8.83
N GLY A 126 -18.06 -9.51 -8.68
CA GLY A 126 -19.39 -9.51 -9.27
C GLY A 126 -19.38 -9.71 -10.78
N LYS A 127 -18.40 -9.14 -11.48
CA LYS A 127 -18.22 -9.36 -12.92
C LYS A 127 -17.81 -10.78 -13.25
N VAL A 128 -16.87 -11.34 -12.50
CA VAL A 128 -16.40 -12.72 -12.72
C VAL A 128 -17.53 -13.70 -12.55
N GLN A 129 -18.36 -13.55 -11.52
CA GLN A 129 -19.51 -14.39 -11.28
C GLN A 129 -20.55 -14.30 -12.40
N LYS A 130 -20.82 -13.10 -12.93
CA LYS A 130 -21.74 -12.90 -14.05
C LYS A 130 -21.28 -13.59 -15.33
N ASN A 131 -19.98 -13.59 -15.59
CA ASN A 131 -19.42 -14.17 -16.81
C ASN A 131 -19.27 -15.70 -16.75
N SER A 132 -19.41 -16.31 -15.57
CA SER A 132 -19.34 -17.76 -15.38
C SER A 132 -20.69 -18.47 -15.46
N HIS A 133 -21.77 -17.73 -15.65
CA HIS A 133 -23.13 -18.22 -15.88
C HIS A 133 -23.60 -17.92 -17.31
#